data_0d306a0aaf30f1361f02b1fdd34dfbbb
#
_entry.id   0d306a0aaf30f1361f02b1fdd34dfbbb
#
_cell.length_a   1.000
_cell.length_b   1.000
_cell.length_c   1.000
_cell.angle_alpha   90.00
_cell.angle_beta   90.00
_cell.angle_gamma   90.00
#
_symmetry.space_group_name_H-M   'P 1'
#
loop_
_entity.id
_entity.type
_entity.pdbx_description
1 polymer ?
#
loop_
_entity_poly.entity_id
_entity_poly.type
_entity_poly.pdbx_seq_one_letter_code
_entity_poly.pdbx_strand_id
1 'polypeptide(L)'
;MNLDLAYQAYWEKALPVETYLDDLLQAMPKDLEGMDRYLPINQQRVKRLLSRFQLNPEVEVACLNAPQGSKWLILNEHWCGDGAQSIPVQAAMQRASNGRLEIRVLFRDQNLELIDAHLTNGGRSIPMTLALTPDWTVGKTWGPRPAYAMDLVARIKANPDLAHTYSEELHKWYALDKQQAIQMELAQALLGL
;
A
#
# COMPACT_ATOMS: atom_id res chain seq x y z
N MET A 1 -2.19 -17.83 -18.15
CA MET A 1 -1.06 -17.42 -19.00
C MET A 1 -0.03 -16.83 -18.06
N ASN A 2 1.08 -17.53 -17.77
CA ASN A 2 2.18 -16.94 -16.99
C ASN A 2 2.81 -15.87 -17.89
N LEU A 3 2.51 -14.61 -17.62
CA LEU A 3 3.30 -13.51 -18.15
C LEU A 3 4.67 -13.62 -17.50
N ASP A 4 5.71 -13.84 -18.29
CA ASP A 4 7.09 -13.84 -17.82
C ASP A 4 7.50 -12.38 -17.55
N LEU A 5 7.02 -11.84 -16.42
CA LEU A 5 7.22 -10.44 -16.06
C LEU A 5 8.62 -10.26 -15.48
N ALA A 6 9.39 -9.37 -16.08
CA ALA A 6 10.72 -9.02 -15.60
C ALA A 6 10.63 -8.11 -14.34
N TYR A 7 10.30 -8.68 -13.16
CA TYR A 7 10.13 -7.91 -11.91
C TYR A 7 11.37 -7.09 -11.54
N GLN A 8 12.56 -7.54 -11.91
CA GLN A 8 13.77 -6.74 -11.71
C GLN A 8 13.72 -5.42 -12.48
N ALA A 9 13.27 -5.42 -13.73
CA ALA A 9 13.15 -4.20 -14.53
C ALA A 9 12.08 -3.23 -13.97
N TYR A 10 10.99 -3.75 -13.38
CA TYR A 10 10.02 -2.93 -12.64
C TYR A 10 10.62 -2.35 -11.37
N TRP A 11 11.38 -3.15 -10.63
CA TRP A 11 12.08 -2.69 -9.43
C TRP A 11 13.05 -1.55 -9.72
N GLU A 12 13.82 -1.64 -10.78
CA GLU A 12 14.81 -0.62 -11.17
C GLU A 12 14.16 0.72 -11.55
N LYS A 13 12.94 0.70 -12.09
CA LYS A 13 12.15 1.89 -12.44
C LYS A 13 11.40 2.49 -11.26
N ALA A 14 11.19 1.71 -10.19
CA ALA A 14 10.36 2.10 -9.07
C ALA A 14 11.06 3.13 -8.18
N LEU A 15 10.29 4.08 -7.67
CA LEU A 15 10.77 5.10 -6.73
C LEU A 15 10.98 4.48 -5.34
N PRO A 16 12.08 4.80 -4.64
CA PRO A 16 12.17 4.53 -3.21
C PRO A 16 10.93 5.06 -2.48
N VAL A 17 10.45 4.34 -1.48
CA VAL A 17 9.18 4.69 -0.79
C VAL A 17 9.20 6.10 -0.20
N GLU A 18 10.34 6.55 0.33
CA GLU A 18 10.46 7.91 0.87
C GLU A 18 10.36 8.95 -0.26
N THR A 19 11.01 8.71 -1.40
CA THR A 19 10.90 9.58 -2.59
C THR A 19 9.46 9.66 -3.09
N TYR A 20 8.74 8.54 -3.13
CA TYR A 20 7.33 8.51 -3.51
C TYR A 20 6.46 9.32 -2.53
N LEU A 21 6.71 9.23 -1.22
CA LEU A 21 5.97 9.99 -0.21
C LEU A 21 6.24 11.49 -0.32
N ASP A 22 7.49 11.88 -0.58
CA ASP A 22 7.87 13.27 -0.80
C ASP A 22 7.21 13.83 -2.07
N ASP A 23 7.21 13.05 -3.16
CA ASP A 23 6.53 13.42 -4.41
C ASP A 23 5.01 13.60 -4.20
N LEU A 24 4.36 12.67 -3.48
CA LEU A 24 2.95 12.79 -3.12
C LEU A 24 2.68 14.09 -2.32
N LEU A 25 3.54 14.42 -1.35
CA LEU A 25 3.34 15.60 -0.50
C LEU A 25 3.54 16.92 -1.24
N GLN A 26 4.32 16.94 -2.32
CA GLN A 26 4.61 18.10 -3.16
C GLN A 26 3.73 18.19 -4.40
N ALA A 27 3.04 17.09 -4.77
CA ALA A 27 2.21 17.03 -5.96
C ALA A 27 1.08 18.07 -5.91
N MET A 28 0.78 18.63 -7.09
CA MET A 28 -0.36 19.51 -7.28
C MET A 28 -1.45 18.78 -8.06
N PRO A 29 -2.72 18.90 -7.67
CA PRO A 29 -3.80 18.30 -8.43
C PRO A 29 -3.88 18.92 -9.82
N LYS A 30 -3.93 18.07 -10.85
CA LYS A 30 -4.03 18.48 -12.26
C LYS A 30 -5.47 18.52 -12.74
N ASP A 31 -6.32 17.67 -12.17
CA ASP A 31 -7.74 17.55 -12.48
C ASP A 31 -8.55 17.37 -11.20
N LEU A 32 -9.22 18.44 -10.75
CA LEU A 32 -10.06 18.42 -9.55
C LEU A 32 -11.44 17.78 -9.78
N GLU A 33 -11.86 17.56 -11.02
CA GLU A 33 -13.10 16.83 -11.34
C GLU A 33 -12.83 15.32 -11.41
N GLY A 34 -11.59 14.92 -11.74
CA GLY A 34 -11.14 13.53 -11.79
C GLY A 34 -10.65 12.97 -10.44
N MET A 35 -9.76 12.01 -10.53
CA MET A 35 -9.23 11.31 -9.34
C MET A 35 -8.32 12.20 -8.48
N ASP A 36 -7.67 13.22 -9.06
CA ASP A 36 -6.78 14.13 -8.34
C ASP A 36 -7.50 14.96 -7.25
N ARG A 37 -8.83 15.05 -7.27
CA ARG A 37 -9.63 15.66 -6.18
C ARG A 37 -9.36 15.04 -4.80
N TYR A 38 -8.87 13.80 -4.75
CA TYR A 38 -8.51 13.12 -3.51
C TYR A 38 -7.10 13.42 -3.01
N LEU A 39 -6.24 14.03 -3.85
CA LEU A 39 -4.85 14.32 -3.50
C LEU A 39 -4.72 15.19 -2.25
N PRO A 40 -5.43 16.32 -2.07
CA PRO A 40 -5.27 17.17 -0.88
C PRO A 40 -5.59 16.44 0.43
N ILE A 41 -6.66 15.63 0.45
CA ILE A 41 -7.01 14.86 1.65
C ILE A 41 -6.00 13.74 1.91
N ASN A 42 -5.45 13.11 0.86
CA ASN A 42 -4.42 12.09 1.00
C ASN A 42 -3.10 12.67 1.51
N GLN A 43 -2.72 13.86 1.06
CA GLN A 43 -1.57 14.59 1.62
C GLN A 43 -1.73 14.84 3.13
N GLN A 44 -2.92 15.23 3.59
CA GLN A 44 -3.19 15.40 5.03
C GLN A 44 -3.09 14.08 5.80
N ARG A 45 -3.61 12.97 5.22
CA ARG A 45 -3.52 11.63 5.81
C ARG A 45 -2.06 11.19 5.96
N VAL A 46 -1.28 11.32 4.90
CA VAL A 46 0.14 10.98 4.87
C VAL A 46 0.93 11.83 5.88
N LYS A 47 0.77 13.16 5.88
CA LYS A 47 1.41 14.06 6.86
C LYS A 47 1.12 13.64 8.31
N ARG A 48 -0.14 13.35 8.61
CA ARG A 48 -0.54 12.89 9.95
C ARG A 48 0.15 11.60 10.34
N LEU A 49 0.19 10.60 9.43
CA LEU A 49 0.81 9.31 9.72
C LEU A 49 2.32 9.41 9.85
N LEU A 50 3.00 10.13 8.96
CA LEU A 50 4.44 10.35 9.06
C LEU A 50 4.85 11.03 10.37
N SER A 51 3.98 11.88 10.94
CA SER A 51 4.28 12.62 12.17
C SER A 51 3.86 11.92 13.47
N ARG A 52 2.91 10.97 13.43
CA ARG A 52 2.27 10.44 14.65
C ARG A 52 2.21 8.92 14.74
N PHE A 53 2.36 8.21 13.61
CA PHE A 53 2.25 6.77 13.61
C PHE A 53 3.48 6.14 14.26
N GLN A 54 3.26 5.11 15.07
CA GLN A 54 4.28 4.28 15.68
C GLN A 54 3.93 2.81 15.44
N LEU A 55 4.94 2.01 15.14
CA LEU A 55 4.78 0.57 15.02
C LEU A 55 4.53 -0.07 16.38
N ASN A 56 3.83 -1.19 16.39
CA ASN A 56 3.76 -2.06 17.55
C ASN A 56 5.13 -2.71 17.80
N PRO A 57 5.52 -2.94 19.07
CA PRO A 57 6.83 -3.55 19.37
C PRO A 57 7.05 -4.91 18.69
N GLU A 58 6.02 -5.73 18.57
CA GLU A 58 6.10 -7.02 17.88
C GLU A 58 6.35 -6.87 16.37
N VAL A 59 5.77 -5.84 15.74
CA VAL A 59 6.02 -5.52 14.32
C VAL A 59 7.43 -4.97 14.13
N GLU A 60 7.92 -4.13 15.04
CA GLU A 60 9.32 -3.66 15.03
C GLU A 60 10.30 -4.84 15.11
N VAL A 61 10.04 -5.79 15.99
CA VAL A 61 10.85 -7.03 16.10
C VAL A 61 10.79 -7.84 14.81
N ALA A 62 9.62 -7.98 14.19
CA ALA A 62 9.48 -8.66 12.89
C ALA A 62 10.29 -7.96 11.80
N CYS A 63 10.26 -6.61 11.75
CA CYS A 63 11.06 -5.83 10.80
C CYS A 63 12.57 -6.03 11.01
N LEU A 64 13.05 -6.01 12.26
CA LEU A 64 14.44 -6.25 12.60
C LEU A 64 14.92 -7.66 12.23
N ASN A 65 14.02 -8.63 12.21
CA ASN A 65 14.28 -10.03 11.84
C ASN A 65 13.97 -10.34 10.38
N ALA A 66 13.53 -9.38 9.59
CA ALA A 66 13.32 -9.57 8.16
C ALA A 66 14.57 -10.17 7.50
N PRO A 67 14.44 -11.07 6.52
CA PRO A 67 15.59 -11.57 5.78
C PRO A 67 16.38 -10.43 5.14
N GLN A 68 17.69 -10.49 5.19
CA GLN A 68 18.54 -9.46 4.59
C GLN A 68 18.30 -9.38 3.08
N GLY A 69 18.06 -8.17 2.58
CA GLY A 69 17.79 -7.93 1.17
C GLY A 69 16.32 -8.17 0.77
N SER A 70 15.39 -8.24 1.76
CA SER A 70 13.96 -8.27 1.49
C SER A 70 13.52 -7.07 0.64
N LYS A 71 12.67 -7.30 -0.36
CA LYS A 71 12.20 -6.28 -1.31
C LYS A 71 10.68 -6.29 -1.41
N TRP A 72 10.05 -5.14 -1.21
CA TRP A 72 8.64 -4.96 -1.49
C TRP A 72 8.43 -3.95 -2.61
N LEU A 73 7.75 -4.37 -3.67
CA LEU A 73 7.35 -3.52 -4.78
C LEU A 73 5.86 -3.19 -4.63
N ILE A 74 5.53 -1.90 -4.55
CA ILE A 74 4.16 -1.44 -4.37
C ILE A 74 3.67 -0.80 -5.67
N LEU A 75 2.47 -1.19 -6.11
CA LEU A 75 1.72 -0.47 -7.14
C LEU A 75 0.71 0.44 -6.45
N ASN A 76 0.78 1.74 -6.72
CA ASN A 76 -0.14 2.72 -6.14
C ASN A 76 -0.30 3.97 -7.01
N GLU A 77 -1.20 4.87 -6.59
CA GLU A 77 -1.41 6.21 -7.15
C GLU A 77 -1.59 7.23 -6.01
N HIS A 78 -1.24 8.49 -6.25
CA HIS A 78 -1.36 9.56 -5.24
C HIS A 78 -2.81 9.81 -4.81
N TRP A 79 -3.76 9.59 -5.71
CA TRP A 79 -5.20 9.71 -5.42
C TRP A 79 -5.76 8.55 -4.59
N CYS A 80 -5.01 7.47 -4.37
CA CYS A 80 -5.52 6.29 -3.67
C CYS A 80 -5.60 6.52 -2.16
N GLY A 81 -6.83 6.49 -1.61
CA GLY A 81 -7.07 6.67 -0.19
C GLY A 81 -6.53 5.54 0.69
N ASP A 82 -6.59 4.28 0.22
CA ASP A 82 -6.01 3.12 0.92
C ASP A 82 -4.48 3.19 0.92
N GLY A 83 -3.87 3.63 -0.20
CA GLY A 83 -2.44 3.88 -0.28
C GLY A 83 -1.98 4.95 0.71
N ALA A 84 -2.74 6.05 0.84
CA ALA A 84 -2.44 7.10 1.82
C ALA A 84 -2.51 6.63 3.29
N GLN A 85 -3.19 5.51 3.57
CA GLN A 85 -3.25 4.89 4.90
C GLN A 85 -2.14 3.85 5.11
N SER A 86 -1.74 3.11 4.08
CA SER A 86 -0.84 1.95 4.20
C SER A 86 0.62 2.25 3.87
N ILE A 87 0.92 3.10 2.88
CA ILE A 87 2.31 3.35 2.45
C ILE A 87 3.15 4.01 3.56
N PRO A 88 2.65 5.00 4.34
CA PRO A 88 3.39 5.52 5.49
C PRO A 88 3.71 4.47 6.55
N VAL A 89 2.83 3.47 6.74
CA VAL A 89 3.07 2.33 7.64
C VAL A 89 4.20 1.46 7.08
N GLN A 90 4.16 1.13 5.79
CA GLN A 90 5.21 0.34 5.13
C GLN A 90 6.56 1.07 5.18
N ALA A 91 6.58 2.39 4.98
CA ALA A 91 7.80 3.19 5.14
C ALA A 91 8.34 3.15 6.59
N ALA A 92 7.46 3.16 7.60
CA ALA A 92 7.88 2.98 8.99
C ALA A 92 8.49 1.58 9.23
N MET A 93 7.90 0.52 8.63
CA MET A 93 8.45 -0.84 8.69
C MET A 93 9.83 -0.93 8.02
N GLN A 94 10.01 -0.27 6.86
CA GLN A 94 11.33 -0.19 6.22
C GLN A 94 12.36 0.47 7.15
N ARG A 95 12.04 1.62 7.75
CA ARG A 95 12.94 2.30 8.71
C ARG A 95 13.29 1.41 9.89
N ALA A 96 12.30 0.72 10.46
CA ALA A 96 12.50 -0.20 11.58
C ALA A 96 13.33 -1.45 11.22
N SER A 97 13.43 -1.81 9.95
CA SER A 97 14.16 -3.01 9.50
C SER A 97 15.68 -2.88 9.55
N ASN A 98 16.20 -1.71 9.85
CA ASN A 98 17.64 -1.42 9.86
C ASN A 98 18.36 -1.85 8.57
N GLY A 99 17.77 -1.51 7.40
CA GLY A 99 18.32 -1.78 6.09
C GLY A 99 18.12 -3.22 5.57
N ARG A 100 17.35 -4.05 6.26
CA ARG A 100 17.02 -5.41 5.82
C ARG A 100 15.93 -5.44 4.76
N LEU A 101 14.98 -4.51 4.84
CA LEU A 101 13.85 -4.36 3.93
C LEU A 101 14.02 -3.09 3.10
N GLU A 102 13.92 -3.20 1.79
CA GLU A 102 13.81 -2.09 0.86
C GLU A 102 12.42 -2.08 0.22
N ILE A 103 11.80 -0.90 0.16
CA ILE A 103 10.45 -0.73 -0.41
C ILE A 103 10.52 0.31 -1.53
N ARG A 104 9.95 -0.05 -2.68
CA ARG A 104 9.82 0.85 -3.82
C ARG A 104 8.39 0.88 -4.32
N VAL A 105 8.00 2.00 -4.94
CA VAL A 105 6.64 2.25 -5.41
C VAL A 105 6.65 2.58 -6.90
N LEU A 106 5.71 1.98 -7.64
CA LEU A 106 5.40 2.28 -9.04
C LEU A 106 4.00 2.88 -9.15
N PHE A 107 3.84 3.80 -10.08
CA PHE A 107 2.51 4.28 -10.48
C PHE A 107 1.77 3.19 -11.27
N ARG A 108 0.62 2.75 -10.75
CA ARG A 108 -0.19 1.67 -11.34
C ARG A 108 -0.60 1.97 -12.78
N ASP A 109 -1.02 3.22 -13.06
CA ASP A 109 -1.56 3.61 -14.37
C ASP A 109 -0.49 3.62 -15.48
N GLN A 110 0.79 3.67 -15.08
CA GLN A 110 1.94 3.56 -15.98
C GLN A 110 2.45 2.12 -16.11
N ASN A 111 1.89 1.17 -15.34
CA ASN A 111 2.36 -0.23 -15.27
C ASN A 111 1.17 -1.20 -15.27
N LEU A 112 0.26 -1.04 -16.25
CA LEU A 112 -0.98 -1.82 -16.33
C LEU A 112 -0.76 -3.31 -16.52
N GLU A 113 0.26 -3.71 -17.26
CA GLU A 113 0.62 -5.11 -17.44
C GLU A 113 1.00 -5.77 -16.11
N LEU A 114 1.73 -5.04 -15.25
CA LEU A 114 2.11 -5.56 -13.94
C LEU A 114 0.89 -5.72 -13.03
N ILE A 115 0.00 -4.74 -12.94
CA ILE A 115 -1.21 -4.88 -12.09
C ILE A 115 -2.18 -5.92 -12.65
N ASP A 116 -2.23 -6.14 -13.97
CA ASP A 116 -3.08 -7.16 -14.59
C ASP A 116 -2.67 -8.58 -14.22
N ALA A 117 -1.40 -8.80 -13.86
CA ALA A 117 -0.92 -10.07 -13.31
C ALA A 117 -1.27 -10.24 -11.81
N HIS A 118 -1.76 -9.19 -11.13
CA HIS A 118 -2.02 -9.17 -9.68
C HIS A 118 -3.40 -8.58 -9.34
N LEU A 119 -4.42 -8.97 -10.08
CA LEU A 119 -5.79 -8.48 -9.87
C LEU A 119 -6.36 -8.94 -8.53
N THR A 120 -7.08 -8.05 -7.87
CA THR A 120 -7.90 -8.38 -6.69
C THR A 120 -9.35 -8.52 -7.12
N ASN A 121 -9.91 -9.73 -7.04
CA ASN A 121 -11.28 -10.03 -7.48
C ASN A 121 -11.57 -9.53 -8.92
N GLY A 122 -10.61 -9.69 -9.82
CA GLY A 122 -10.70 -9.23 -11.21
C GLY A 122 -10.51 -7.72 -11.43
N GLY A 123 -10.24 -6.95 -10.37
CA GLY A 123 -10.03 -5.51 -10.43
C GLY A 123 -8.57 -5.09 -10.21
N ARG A 124 -8.17 -3.99 -10.85
CA ARG A 124 -6.86 -3.35 -10.69
C ARG A 124 -6.77 -2.54 -9.39
N SER A 125 -7.09 -3.20 -8.26
CA SER A 125 -7.14 -2.54 -6.95
C SER A 125 -5.75 -2.19 -6.44
N ILE A 126 -5.62 -1.04 -5.78
CA ILE A 126 -4.39 -0.53 -5.18
C ILE A 126 -4.65 -0.02 -3.76
N PRO A 127 -3.60 0.02 -2.91
CA PRO A 127 -2.22 -0.43 -3.17
C PRO A 127 -2.13 -1.94 -3.33
N MET A 128 -1.18 -2.40 -4.15
CA MET A 128 -0.81 -3.80 -4.24
C MET A 128 0.67 -3.92 -3.90
N THR A 129 0.98 -4.61 -2.82
CA THR A 129 2.35 -4.86 -2.36
C THR A 129 2.78 -6.26 -2.75
N LEU A 130 3.90 -6.38 -3.46
CA LEU A 130 4.51 -7.61 -3.93
C LEU A 130 5.83 -7.81 -3.16
N ALA A 131 5.91 -8.84 -2.31
CA ALA A 131 7.17 -9.26 -1.71
C ALA A 131 7.96 -10.09 -2.73
N LEU A 132 9.08 -9.55 -3.20
CA LEU A 132 9.92 -10.18 -4.20
C LEU A 132 10.92 -11.12 -3.54
N THR A 133 11.12 -12.26 -4.17
CA THR A 133 12.15 -13.24 -3.82
C THR A 133 13.52 -12.84 -4.38
N PRO A 134 14.62 -13.43 -3.92
CA PRO A 134 15.96 -13.12 -4.44
C PRO A 134 16.13 -13.36 -5.95
N ASP A 135 15.37 -14.29 -6.52
CA ASP A 135 15.33 -14.62 -7.95
C ASP A 135 14.31 -13.81 -8.75
N TRP A 136 13.85 -12.71 -8.17
CA TRP A 136 12.95 -11.76 -8.81
C TRP A 136 11.59 -12.35 -9.21
N THR A 137 11.05 -13.24 -8.39
CA THR A 137 9.65 -13.69 -8.50
C THR A 137 8.81 -13.11 -7.35
N VAL A 138 7.49 -13.21 -7.45
CA VAL A 138 6.60 -12.79 -6.37
C VAL A 138 6.36 -13.95 -5.42
N GLY A 139 6.86 -13.84 -4.20
CA GLY A 139 6.65 -14.83 -3.15
C GLY A 139 5.33 -14.67 -2.43
N LYS A 140 4.98 -13.44 -2.06
CA LYS A 140 3.78 -13.10 -1.31
C LYS A 140 3.21 -11.76 -1.76
N THR A 141 1.92 -11.52 -1.51
CA THR A 141 1.26 -10.25 -1.83
C THR A 141 0.40 -9.76 -0.67
N TRP A 142 0.17 -8.45 -0.62
CA TRP A 142 -0.77 -7.83 0.30
C TRP A 142 -1.46 -6.63 -0.36
N GLY A 143 -2.74 -6.44 -0.04
CA GLY A 143 -3.53 -5.31 -0.51
C GLY A 143 -4.87 -5.74 -1.13
N PRO A 144 -5.71 -4.76 -1.47
CA PRO A 144 -5.49 -3.30 -1.39
C PRO A 144 -5.67 -2.72 0.02
N ARG A 145 -6.23 -3.47 0.97
CA ARG A 145 -6.50 -3.08 2.35
C ARG A 145 -6.60 -4.29 3.25
N PRO A 146 -6.62 -4.12 4.60
CA PRO A 146 -6.81 -5.22 5.53
C PRO A 146 -8.11 -6.00 5.27
N ALA A 147 -8.10 -7.29 5.60
CA ALA A 147 -9.21 -8.22 5.37
C ALA A 147 -10.55 -7.69 5.94
N TYR A 148 -10.53 -7.16 7.17
CA TYR A 148 -11.74 -6.56 7.75
C TYR A 148 -12.27 -5.39 6.92
N ALA A 149 -11.39 -4.53 6.44
CA ALA A 149 -11.78 -3.38 5.61
C ALA A 149 -12.29 -3.83 4.23
N MET A 150 -11.76 -4.93 3.68
CA MET A 150 -12.31 -5.57 2.47
C MET A 150 -13.77 -6.00 2.70
N ASP A 151 -14.03 -6.71 3.79
CA ASP A 151 -15.38 -7.18 4.16
C ASP A 151 -16.34 -6.03 4.46
N LEU A 152 -15.86 -4.98 5.16
CA LEU A 152 -16.64 -3.78 5.43
C LEU A 152 -17.12 -3.13 4.12
N VAL A 153 -16.20 -2.89 3.19
CA VAL A 153 -16.53 -2.28 1.89
C VAL A 153 -17.45 -3.18 1.07
N ALA A 154 -17.24 -4.50 1.07
CA ALA A 154 -18.08 -5.43 0.36
C ALA A 154 -19.52 -5.41 0.89
N ARG A 155 -19.71 -5.43 2.22
CA ARG A 155 -21.04 -5.36 2.87
C ARG A 155 -21.75 -4.05 2.56
N ILE A 156 -21.05 -2.91 2.63
CA ILE A 156 -21.66 -1.60 2.34
C ILE A 156 -22.08 -1.53 0.87
N LYS A 157 -21.21 -1.96 -0.05
CA LYS A 157 -21.50 -1.93 -1.49
C LYS A 157 -22.60 -2.91 -1.93
N ALA A 158 -22.82 -3.98 -1.17
CA ALA A 158 -23.90 -4.92 -1.43
C ALA A 158 -25.29 -4.33 -1.14
N ASN A 159 -25.38 -3.25 -0.35
CA ASN A 159 -26.61 -2.51 -0.11
C ASN A 159 -26.68 -1.27 -1.01
N PRO A 160 -27.57 -1.21 -2.03
CA PRO A 160 -27.66 -0.07 -2.94
C PRO A 160 -27.90 1.27 -2.25
N ASP A 161 -28.65 1.30 -1.14
CA ASP A 161 -28.98 2.52 -0.40
C ASP A 161 -27.74 3.06 0.33
N LEU A 162 -26.79 2.22 0.71
CA LEU A 162 -25.60 2.57 1.46
C LEU A 162 -24.34 2.62 0.60
N ALA A 163 -24.38 2.09 -0.62
CA ALA A 163 -23.18 1.93 -1.45
C ALA A 163 -22.39 3.24 -1.65
N HIS A 164 -23.08 4.39 -1.64
CA HIS A 164 -22.44 5.71 -1.79
C HIS A 164 -21.61 6.13 -0.55
N THR A 165 -21.87 5.54 0.62
CA THR A 165 -21.19 5.90 1.89
C THR A 165 -19.90 5.13 2.15
N TYR A 166 -19.56 4.11 1.31
CA TYR A 166 -18.47 3.19 1.59
C TYR A 166 -17.13 3.88 1.87
N SER A 167 -16.84 4.98 1.18
CA SER A 167 -15.57 5.69 1.35
C SER A 167 -15.50 6.39 2.71
N GLU A 168 -16.60 7.01 3.16
CA GLU A 168 -16.67 7.67 4.46
C GLU A 168 -16.54 6.65 5.60
N GLU A 169 -17.32 5.56 5.54
CA GLU A 169 -17.30 4.51 6.57
C GLU A 169 -15.93 3.80 6.63
N LEU A 170 -15.30 3.55 5.49
CA LEU A 170 -13.94 3.01 5.42
C LEU A 170 -12.93 3.94 6.12
N HIS A 171 -12.99 5.24 5.87
CA HIS A 171 -12.04 6.18 6.49
C HIS A 171 -12.32 6.44 7.96
N LYS A 172 -13.58 6.33 8.42
CA LYS A 172 -13.91 6.28 9.85
C LYS A 172 -13.28 5.07 10.52
N TRP A 173 -13.40 3.90 9.86
CA TRP A 173 -12.76 2.69 10.37
C TRP A 173 -11.25 2.85 10.50
N TYR A 174 -10.54 3.35 9.47
CA TYR A 174 -9.09 3.60 9.56
C TYR A 174 -8.72 4.54 10.71
N ALA A 175 -9.55 5.54 10.99
CA ALA A 175 -9.32 6.47 12.10
C ALA A 175 -9.44 5.80 13.47
N LEU A 176 -10.35 4.83 13.62
CA LEU A 176 -10.55 4.04 14.84
C LEU A 176 -9.51 2.94 15.02
N ASP A 177 -9.18 2.22 13.93
CA ASP A 177 -8.18 1.16 13.90
C ASP A 177 -6.76 1.67 14.13
N LYS A 178 -6.48 2.93 13.79
CA LYS A 178 -5.15 3.56 13.93
C LYS A 178 -4.04 2.76 13.27
N GLN A 179 -4.32 2.18 12.10
CA GLN A 179 -3.43 1.37 11.28
C GLN A 179 -2.95 0.07 11.95
N GLN A 180 -3.64 -0.41 12.99
CA GLN A 180 -3.29 -1.66 13.68
C GLN A 180 -3.40 -2.86 12.73
N ALA A 181 -4.54 -2.98 12.04
CA ALA A 181 -4.76 -4.08 11.09
C ALA A 181 -3.75 -4.06 9.95
N ILE A 182 -3.41 -2.87 9.43
CA ILE A 182 -2.42 -2.75 8.34
C ILE A 182 -1.07 -3.31 8.77
N GLN A 183 -0.51 -2.84 9.89
CA GLN A 183 0.83 -3.24 10.31
C GLN A 183 0.89 -4.73 10.68
N MET A 184 -0.15 -5.25 11.33
CA MET A 184 -0.20 -6.66 11.72
C MET A 184 -0.30 -7.57 10.51
N GLU A 185 -1.21 -7.29 9.57
CA GLU A 185 -1.36 -8.11 8.37
C GLU A 185 -0.14 -8.06 7.45
N LEU A 186 0.51 -6.89 7.30
CA LEU A 186 1.77 -6.78 6.57
C LEU A 186 2.88 -7.62 7.21
N ALA A 187 3.01 -7.57 8.54
CA ALA A 187 4.00 -8.36 9.26
C ALA A 187 3.73 -9.87 9.12
N GLN A 188 2.48 -10.29 9.29
CA GLN A 188 2.07 -11.69 9.14
C GLN A 188 2.23 -12.19 7.69
N ALA A 189 1.70 -11.45 6.74
CA ALA A 189 1.71 -11.87 5.35
C ALA A 189 3.10 -11.85 4.72
N LEU A 190 3.91 -10.83 5.00
CA LEU A 190 5.13 -10.55 4.26
C LEU A 190 6.41 -10.83 5.05
N LEU A 191 6.40 -10.73 6.37
CA LEU A 191 7.56 -10.97 7.23
C LEU A 191 7.50 -12.29 8.00
N GLY A 192 6.34 -12.94 8.08
CA GLY A 192 6.18 -14.23 8.75
C GLY A 192 6.09 -14.12 10.28
N LEU A 193 5.48 -13.04 10.79
CA LEU A 193 5.15 -12.87 12.22
C LEU A 193 4.21 -13.98 12.70
#